data_47581f8c3dea5a4a6799a632e9555c52
#
_entry.id   47581f8c3dea5a4a6799a632e9555c52
#
_cell.length_a   1.000
_cell.length_b   1.000
_cell.length_c   1.000
_cell.angle_alpha   90.00
_cell.angle_beta   90.00
_cell.angle_gamma   90.00
#
_symmetry.space_group_name_H-M   'P 1'
#
loop_
_entity.id
_entity.type
_entity.pdbx_description
1 polymer ?
#
loop_
_entity_poly.entity_id
_entity_poly.type
_entity_poly.pdbx_seq_one_letter_code
_entity_poly.pdbx_strand_id
1 'polypeptide(L)'
;MFLRTQGFKKLLKEAVAGGGLLVGNDGAGTCLCGNYWVMWIKDGCIPKKELAAIIELAGEVPEPGEAFRVYKEENQYEIMEGPVYNVMKNAEECTEVFDITRIVIRNGKGKPLRILQDRFRRIILIDERFIDMIDNTVLDMGSAEKPAKEARAGRLPWVFWYNNIMALHVMPIATEKNKNLISYLEETRIEKMEKEHAASEETKEET
;
A
#
# COMPACT_ATOMS: atom_id res chain seq x y z
N MET A 1 -7.64 -6.78 -7.18
CA MET A 1 -6.49 -6.26 -6.38
C MET A 1 -5.88 -5.09 -7.13
N PHE A 2 -5.64 -3.96 -6.48
CA PHE A 2 -5.13 -2.75 -7.13
C PHE A 2 -3.59 -2.61 -7.09
N LEU A 3 -2.87 -3.67 -6.76
CA LEU A 3 -1.40 -3.67 -6.79
C LEU A 3 -0.87 -4.41 -8.02
N ARG A 4 0.18 -3.87 -8.60
CA ARG A 4 0.91 -4.52 -9.69
C ARG A 4 1.63 -5.77 -9.16
N THR A 5 1.44 -6.91 -9.81
CA THR A 5 1.99 -8.22 -9.41
C THR A 5 3.50 -8.18 -9.11
N GLN A 6 4.30 -7.48 -9.93
CA GLN A 6 5.74 -7.38 -9.70
C GLN A 6 6.09 -6.64 -8.42
N GLY A 7 5.40 -5.51 -8.15
CA GLY A 7 5.55 -4.73 -6.92
C GLY A 7 5.17 -5.55 -5.69
N PHE A 8 4.04 -6.25 -5.76
CA PHE A 8 3.58 -7.15 -4.71
C PHE A 8 4.62 -8.23 -4.36
N LYS A 9 5.09 -8.99 -5.36
CA LYS A 9 6.11 -10.04 -5.15
C LYS A 9 7.41 -9.50 -4.56
N LYS A 10 7.85 -8.35 -5.02
CA LYS A 10 9.05 -7.68 -4.49
C LYS A 10 8.87 -7.30 -3.02
N LEU A 11 7.70 -6.75 -2.67
CA LEU A 11 7.36 -6.34 -1.31
C LEU A 11 7.40 -7.52 -0.32
N LEU A 12 6.83 -8.68 -0.70
CA LEU A 12 6.87 -9.89 0.11
C LEU A 12 8.30 -10.38 0.34
N LYS A 13 9.11 -10.48 -0.74
CA LYS A 13 10.52 -10.91 -0.64
C LYS A 13 11.36 -9.98 0.25
N GLU A 14 11.15 -8.67 0.13
CA GLU A 14 11.83 -7.67 0.97
C GLU A 14 11.41 -7.81 2.45
N ALA A 15 10.15 -8.12 2.73
CA ALA A 15 9.69 -8.35 4.09
C ALA A 15 10.36 -9.56 4.72
N VAL A 16 10.39 -10.71 4.02
CA VAL A 16 11.07 -11.93 4.47
C VAL A 16 12.56 -11.67 4.76
N ALA A 17 13.23 -10.91 3.88
CA ALA A 17 14.65 -10.58 4.06
C ALA A 17 14.91 -9.54 5.14
N GLY A 18 13.95 -8.69 5.46
CA GLY A 18 14.11 -7.49 6.30
C GLY A 18 13.61 -7.62 7.75
N GLY A 19 13.17 -8.78 8.19
CA GLY A 19 12.66 -8.97 9.56
C GLY A 19 11.45 -9.88 9.67
N GLY A 20 11.15 -10.58 8.58
CA GLY A 20 10.05 -11.51 8.46
C GLY A 20 8.80 -10.90 7.84
N LEU A 21 8.06 -11.75 7.13
CA LEU A 21 6.73 -11.46 6.59
C LEU A 21 5.69 -12.10 7.51
N LEU A 22 4.86 -11.32 8.16
CA LEU A 22 3.70 -11.86 8.85
C LEU A 22 2.63 -12.21 7.81
N VAL A 23 2.13 -13.42 7.87
CA VAL A 23 0.97 -13.90 7.10
C VAL A 23 -0.08 -14.34 8.12
N GLY A 24 -1.28 -13.78 8.04
CA GLY A 24 -2.38 -14.08 8.96
C GLY A 24 -3.71 -14.14 8.24
N ASN A 25 -4.70 -14.72 8.89
CA ASN A 25 -6.07 -14.80 8.40
C ASN A 25 -7.04 -14.39 9.53
N ASP A 26 -7.77 -13.29 9.33
CA ASP A 26 -8.72 -12.77 10.34
C ASP A 26 -10.13 -13.38 10.22
N GLY A 27 -10.30 -14.39 9.37
CA GLY A 27 -11.57 -15.03 9.06
C GLY A 27 -12.42 -14.32 8.00
N ALA A 28 -12.01 -13.12 7.59
CA ALA A 28 -12.63 -12.36 6.49
C ALA A 28 -11.66 -12.13 5.34
N GLY A 29 -10.37 -12.23 5.61
CA GLY A 29 -9.32 -12.02 4.62
C GLY A 29 -7.93 -12.37 5.11
N THR A 30 -7.00 -12.41 4.17
CA THR A 30 -5.58 -12.64 4.41
C THR A 30 -4.89 -11.32 4.73
N CYS A 31 -4.21 -11.29 5.87
CA CYS A 31 -3.37 -10.19 6.32
C CYS A 31 -1.90 -10.47 6.01
N LEU A 32 -1.23 -9.50 5.42
CA LEU A 32 0.21 -9.54 5.13
C LEU A 32 0.86 -8.33 5.77
N CYS A 33 1.90 -8.52 6.58
CA CYS A 33 2.56 -7.41 7.26
C CYS A 33 4.08 -7.49 7.10
N GLY A 34 4.66 -6.41 6.60
CA GLY A 34 6.10 -6.16 6.63
C GLY A 34 6.45 -5.07 7.64
N ASN A 35 7.71 -4.60 7.65
CA ASN A 35 8.19 -3.65 8.66
C ASN A 35 7.49 -2.28 8.63
N TYR A 36 7.02 -1.84 7.45
CA TYR A 36 6.50 -0.47 7.23
C TYR A 36 5.20 -0.45 6.46
N TRP A 37 4.55 -1.59 6.31
CA TRP A 37 3.29 -1.73 5.60
C TRP A 37 2.49 -2.91 6.13
N VAL A 38 1.17 -2.78 6.01
CA VAL A 38 0.20 -3.85 6.26
C VAL A 38 -0.76 -3.89 5.10
N MET A 39 -1.11 -5.08 4.68
CA MET A 39 -2.05 -5.33 3.59
C MET A 39 -3.11 -6.32 4.07
N TRP A 40 -4.34 -6.07 3.66
CA TRP A 40 -5.45 -7.00 3.85
C TRP A 40 -6.10 -7.26 2.50
N ILE A 41 -6.43 -8.52 2.23
CA ILE A 41 -7.10 -8.94 0.99
C ILE A 41 -8.22 -9.88 1.38
N LYS A 42 -9.44 -9.56 0.95
CA LYS A 42 -10.65 -10.34 1.22
C LYS A 42 -10.50 -11.77 0.73
N ASP A 43 -11.05 -12.72 1.51
CA ASP A 43 -11.04 -14.15 1.15
C ASP A 43 -11.67 -14.39 -0.21
N GLY A 44 -11.06 -15.29 -0.98
CA GLY A 44 -11.45 -15.60 -2.35
C GLY A 44 -11.11 -14.52 -3.38
N CYS A 45 -10.56 -13.36 -2.97
CA CYS A 45 -10.22 -12.24 -3.86
C CYS A 45 -8.73 -12.12 -4.17
N ILE A 46 -7.87 -12.99 -3.62
CA ILE A 46 -6.44 -13.01 -3.97
C ILE A 46 -6.28 -13.62 -5.36
N PRO A 47 -5.73 -12.88 -6.35
CA PRO A 47 -5.52 -13.44 -7.67
C PRO A 47 -4.51 -14.58 -7.63
N LYS A 48 -4.63 -15.55 -8.54
CA LYS A 48 -3.82 -16.79 -8.55
C LYS A 48 -2.31 -16.56 -8.52
N LYS A 49 -1.82 -15.51 -9.20
CA LYS A 49 -0.37 -15.21 -9.27
C LYS A 49 0.17 -14.67 -7.95
N GLU A 50 -0.63 -13.92 -7.23
CA GLU A 50 -0.32 -13.35 -5.92
C GLU A 50 -0.44 -14.40 -4.83
N LEU A 51 -1.49 -15.23 -4.87
CA LEU A 51 -1.64 -16.38 -3.98
C LEU A 51 -0.45 -17.34 -4.12
N ALA A 52 -0.06 -17.68 -5.36
CA ALA A 52 1.11 -18.50 -5.61
C ALA A 52 2.41 -17.88 -5.03
N ALA A 53 2.56 -16.56 -5.08
CA ALA A 53 3.71 -15.88 -4.50
C ALA A 53 3.71 -15.91 -2.96
N ILE A 54 2.55 -15.88 -2.32
CA ILE A 54 2.43 -16.05 -0.86
C ILE A 54 2.83 -17.50 -0.51
N ILE A 55 2.25 -18.49 -1.19
CA ILE A 55 2.53 -19.92 -0.93
C ILE A 55 4.01 -20.27 -1.22
N GLU A 56 4.61 -19.70 -2.27
CA GLU A 56 6.04 -19.88 -2.57
C GLU A 56 6.96 -19.47 -1.42
N LEU A 57 6.59 -18.41 -0.68
CA LEU A 57 7.40 -17.86 0.41
C LEU A 57 7.01 -18.44 1.77
N ALA A 58 5.73 -18.65 2.02
CA ALA A 58 5.18 -19.01 3.30
C ALA A 58 4.88 -20.51 3.44
N GLY A 59 4.81 -21.23 2.33
CA GLY A 59 4.40 -22.63 2.29
C GLY A 59 2.89 -22.81 2.25
N GLU A 60 2.16 -22.00 2.99
CA GLU A 60 0.70 -22.08 3.12
C GLU A 60 0.08 -20.72 3.40
N VAL A 61 -1.24 -20.66 3.42
CA VAL A 61 -2.02 -19.54 3.99
C VAL A 61 -2.62 -20.05 5.29
N PRO A 62 -2.48 -19.29 6.40
CA PRO A 62 -2.99 -19.73 7.70
C PRO A 62 -4.51 -19.89 7.73
N GLU A 63 -5.00 -20.76 8.58
CA GLU A 63 -6.43 -20.93 8.85
C GLU A 63 -7.02 -19.67 9.54
N PRO A 64 -8.35 -19.47 9.49
CA PRO A 64 -8.98 -18.34 10.17
C PRO A 64 -8.61 -18.23 11.64
N GLY A 65 -8.10 -17.07 12.05
CA GLY A 65 -7.63 -16.79 13.41
C GLY A 65 -6.16 -17.13 13.66
N GLU A 66 -5.49 -17.70 12.69
CA GLU A 66 -4.07 -18.04 12.78
C GLU A 66 -3.19 -17.00 12.10
N ALA A 67 -1.96 -16.91 12.57
CA ALA A 67 -0.90 -16.16 11.92
C ALA A 67 0.46 -16.80 12.18
N PHE A 68 1.37 -16.60 11.23
CA PHE A 68 2.78 -16.95 11.40
C PHE A 68 3.67 -15.93 10.70
N ARG A 69 4.89 -15.82 11.17
CA ARG A 69 5.92 -14.98 10.55
C ARG A 69 6.89 -15.84 9.77
N VAL A 70 7.05 -15.51 8.51
CA VAL A 70 7.94 -16.18 7.58
C VAL A 70 9.30 -15.52 7.64
N TYR A 71 10.31 -16.28 7.99
CA TYR A 71 11.73 -15.90 7.90
C TYR A 71 12.41 -16.68 6.78
N LYS A 72 13.64 -16.31 6.49
CA LYS A 72 14.42 -16.97 5.45
C LYS A 72 14.68 -18.46 5.76
N GLU A 73 14.73 -18.85 7.03
CA GLU A 73 15.11 -20.17 7.49
C GLU A 73 13.92 -21.01 7.98
N GLU A 74 12.98 -20.40 8.70
CA GLU A 74 11.78 -21.09 9.22
C GLU A 74 10.62 -20.13 9.50
N ASN A 75 9.40 -20.69 9.56
CA ASN A 75 8.21 -19.96 9.96
C ASN A 75 8.04 -20.01 11.49
N GLN A 76 7.61 -18.92 12.09
CA GLN A 76 7.30 -18.81 13.51
C GLN A 76 5.83 -18.44 13.69
N TYR A 77 5.10 -19.22 14.48
CA TYR A 77 3.70 -18.92 14.79
C TYR A 77 3.59 -17.70 15.69
N GLU A 78 2.65 -16.82 15.40
CA GLU A 78 2.36 -15.61 16.14
C GLU A 78 0.85 -15.45 16.36
N ILE A 79 0.48 -14.69 17.39
CA ILE A 79 -0.90 -14.27 17.62
C ILE A 79 -1.16 -13.04 16.75
N MET A 80 -2.32 -12.99 16.08
CA MET A 80 -2.74 -11.80 15.35
C MET A 80 -3.15 -10.70 16.31
N GLU A 81 -2.33 -9.66 16.43
CA GLU A 81 -2.57 -8.51 17.30
C GLU A 81 -2.32 -7.17 16.60
N GLY A 82 -2.84 -6.10 17.19
CA GLY A 82 -2.52 -4.72 16.82
C GLY A 82 -2.93 -4.32 15.41
N PRO A 83 -2.06 -3.65 14.65
CA PRO A 83 -2.42 -3.08 13.35
C PRO A 83 -2.71 -4.10 12.26
N VAL A 84 -2.39 -5.37 12.48
CA VAL A 84 -2.69 -6.47 11.55
C VAL A 84 -4.14 -6.91 11.69
N TYR A 85 -4.75 -6.64 12.83
CA TYR A 85 -6.15 -6.92 13.10
C TYR A 85 -7.03 -5.73 12.73
N ASN A 86 -8.23 -5.99 12.17
CA ASN A 86 -9.18 -4.95 11.77
C ASN A 86 -8.63 -3.94 10.73
N VAL A 87 -7.77 -4.38 9.81
CA VAL A 87 -7.12 -3.52 8.80
C VAL A 87 -8.16 -2.72 7.99
N MET A 88 -9.22 -3.37 7.51
CA MET A 88 -10.28 -2.70 6.75
C MET A 88 -11.03 -1.68 7.60
N LYS A 89 -11.42 -2.02 8.83
CA LYS A 89 -12.09 -1.09 9.73
C LYS A 89 -11.23 0.17 9.99
N ASN A 90 -9.95 -0.01 10.22
CA ASN A 90 -9.03 1.11 10.40
C ASN A 90 -8.93 1.99 9.14
N ALA A 91 -8.97 1.39 7.95
CA ALA A 91 -8.98 2.14 6.69
C ALA A 91 -10.26 2.96 6.50
N GLU A 92 -11.42 2.38 6.82
CA GLU A 92 -12.72 3.04 6.71
C GLU A 92 -12.88 4.23 7.68
N GLU A 93 -12.25 4.17 8.86
CA GLU A 93 -12.23 5.24 9.83
C GLU A 93 -11.34 6.44 9.42
N CYS A 94 -10.50 6.27 8.39
CA CYS A 94 -9.61 7.32 7.90
C CYS A 94 -10.33 8.24 6.93
N THR A 95 -10.56 9.48 7.35
CA THR A 95 -11.35 10.46 6.60
C THR A 95 -10.52 11.58 5.97
N GLU A 96 -9.27 11.75 6.38
CA GLU A 96 -8.40 12.79 5.85
C GLU A 96 -7.81 12.35 4.51
N VAL A 97 -8.08 13.13 3.47
CA VAL A 97 -7.64 12.84 2.10
C VAL A 97 -6.36 13.59 1.79
N PHE A 98 -5.38 12.91 1.24
CA PHE A 98 -4.13 13.45 0.77
C PHE A 98 -3.99 13.24 -0.74
N ASP A 99 -3.76 14.32 -1.46
CA ASP A 99 -3.42 14.28 -2.88
C ASP A 99 -1.99 13.79 -3.08
N ILE A 100 -1.78 12.88 -4.00
CA ILE A 100 -0.44 12.49 -4.45
C ILE A 100 0.08 13.61 -5.34
N THR A 101 1.17 14.28 -4.92
CA THR A 101 1.72 15.39 -5.68
C THR A 101 2.73 14.92 -6.74
N ARG A 102 3.15 15.81 -7.65
CA ARG A 102 4.21 15.54 -8.64
C ARG A 102 5.61 15.57 -8.05
N ILE A 103 5.77 16.03 -6.81
CA ILE A 103 7.09 16.24 -6.21
C ILE A 103 7.62 14.96 -5.58
N VAL A 104 8.81 14.57 -6.00
CA VAL A 104 9.62 13.51 -5.39
C VAL A 104 10.91 14.13 -4.85
N ILE A 105 11.18 13.90 -3.59
CA ILE A 105 12.45 14.29 -2.96
C ILE A 105 13.31 13.05 -2.72
N ARG A 106 14.60 13.23 -2.49
CA ARG A 106 15.48 12.12 -2.11
C ARG A 106 15.91 12.27 -0.66
N ASN A 107 15.79 11.17 0.11
CA ASN A 107 16.33 11.18 1.46
C ASN A 107 17.87 11.13 1.46
N GLY A 108 18.49 11.26 2.63
CA GLY A 108 19.97 11.23 2.78
C GLY A 108 20.64 9.93 2.31
N LYS A 109 19.88 8.88 2.02
CA LYS A 109 20.35 7.60 1.44
C LYS A 109 20.02 7.49 -0.06
N GLY A 110 19.56 8.58 -0.69
CA GLY A 110 19.19 8.62 -2.10
C GLY A 110 17.86 7.97 -2.47
N LYS A 111 17.08 7.44 -1.51
CA LYS A 111 15.78 6.84 -1.77
C LYS A 111 14.75 7.90 -2.15
N PRO A 112 13.96 7.68 -3.23
CA PRO A 112 12.92 8.61 -3.64
C PRO A 112 11.72 8.55 -2.66
N LEU A 113 11.26 9.72 -2.26
CA LEU A 113 10.10 9.91 -1.39
C LEU A 113 9.08 10.78 -2.09
N ARG A 114 7.86 10.33 -2.20
CA ARG A 114 6.73 11.08 -2.73
C ARG A 114 6.17 12.01 -1.65
N ILE A 115 5.88 13.24 -2.01
CA ILE A 115 5.12 14.17 -1.19
C ILE A 115 3.64 13.95 -1.43
N LEU A 116 2.89 13.75 -0.34
CA LEU A 116 1.44 13.82 -0.31
C LEU A 116 1.04 15.08 0.42
N GLN A 117 -0.01 15.78 -0.05
CA GLN A 117 -0.49 17.01 0.58
C GLN A 117 -2.01 16.99 0.73
N ASP A 118 -2.52 17.37 1.91
CA ASP A 118 -3.95 17.52 2.13
C ASP A 118 -4.48 18.92 1.74
N ARG A 119 -5.77 19.12 1.91
CA ARG A 119 -6.42 20.42 1.66
C ARG A 119 -5.93 21.56 2.57
N PHE A 120 -5.37 21.23 3.73
CA PHE A 120 -4.80 22.18 4.68
C PHE A 120 -3.30 22.38 4.50
N ARG A 121 -2.74 21.84 3.41
CA ARG A 121 -1.31 21.85 3.03
C ARG A 121 -0.40 21.03 3.94
N ARG A 122 -0.94 20.24 4.87
CA ARG A 122 -0.11 19.30 5.64
C ARG A 122 0.55 18.30 4.71
N ILE A 123 1.80 17.96 4.99
CA ILE A 123 2.62 17.11 4.16
C ILE A 123 2.91 15.78 4.85
N ILE A 124 2.81 14.71 4.06
CA ILE A 124 3.25 13.37 4.42
C ILE A 124 4.26 12.90 3.38
N LEU A 125 5.34 12.25 3.82
CA LEU A 125 6.34 11.63 2.96
C LEU A 125 6.16 10.12 2.94
N ILE A 126 6.12 9.55 1.75
CA ILE A 126 5.99 8.11 1.52
C ILE A 126 7.10 7.63 0.59
N ASP A 127 7.63 6.43 0.83
CA ASP A 127 8.54 5.77 -0.10
C ASP A 127 7.83 5.62 -1.46
N GLU A 128 8.45 6.14 -2.52
CA GLU A 128 7.88 6.18 -3.88
C GLU A 128 7.44 4.82 -4.39
N ARG A 129 8.12 3.75 -3.98
CA ARG A 129 7.79 2.38 -4.39
C ARG A 129 6.32 1.99 -4.10
N PHE A 130 5.70 2.55 -3.03
CA PHE A 130 4.31 2.26 -2.72
C PHE A 130 3.34 2.95 -3.68
N ILE A 131 3.72 4.12 -4.20
CA ILE A 131 2.95 4.80 -5.23
C ILE A 131 3.06 4.05 -6.57
N ASP A 132 4.27 3.66 -6.94
CA ASP A 132 4.54 2.95 -8.21
C ASP A 132 3.85 1.58 -8.30
N MET A 133 3.62 0.92 -7.16
CA MET A 133 2.98 -0.39 -7.16
C MET A 133 1.46 -0.34 -7.25
N ILE A 134 0.82 0.81 -6.99
CA ILE A 134 -0.63 0.96 -7.08
C ILE A 134 -1.03 1.06 -8.55
N ASP A 135 -1.86 0.13 -9.00
CA ASP A 135 -2.43 0.14 -10.33
C ASP A 135 -3.87 0.67 -10.28
N ASN A 136 -4.00 1.93 -10.60
CA ASN A 136 -5.29 2.60 -10.62
C ASN A 136 -6.12 2.33 -11.89
N THR A 137 -5.64 1.52 -12.81
CA THR A 137 -6.39 1.13 -14.02
C THR A 137 -7.18 -0.14 -13.79
N VAL A 138 -6.80 -0.94 -12.79
CA VAL A 138 -7.46 -2.21 -12.47
C VAL A 138 -8.77 -1.94 -11.72
N LEU A 139 -9.85 -2.56 -12.18
CA LEU A 139 -11.14 -2.60 -11.49
C LEU A 139 -11.18 -3.78 -10.52
N ASP A 140 -11.94 -3.63 -9.46
CA ASP A 140 -12.20 -4.73 -8.55
C ASP A 140 -12.93 -5.88 -9.24
N MET A 141 -12.56 -7.10 -8.86
CA MET A 141 -13.31 -8.28 -9.26
C MET A 141 -14.70 -8.24 -8.62
N GLY A 142 -15.74 -8.13 -9.44
CA GLY A 142 -17.12 -8.09 -9.01
C GLY A 142 -17.63 -6.74 -8.51
N SER A 143 -16.81 -5.69 -8.57
CA SER A 143 -17.19 -4.31 -8.26
C SER A 143 -16.83 -3.39 -9.42
N ALA A 144 -17.68 -2.40 -9.67
CA ALA A 144 -17.39 -1.34 -10.63
C ALA A 144 -16.50 -0.23 -10.03
N GLU A 145 -16.17 -0.32 -8.76
CA GLU A 145 -15.38 0.67 -8.04
C GLU A 145 -13.89 0.53 -8.37
N LYS A 146 -13.30 1.63 -8.78
CA LYS A 146 -11.85 1.74 -8.93
C LYS A 146 -11.19 1.87 -7.56
N PRO A 147 -9.91 1.45 -7.42
CA PRO A 147 -9.13 1.73 -6.22
C PRO A 147 -9.17 3.23 -5.91
N ALA A 148 -9.14 3.56 -4.62
CA ALA A 148 -9.08 4.95 -4.20
C ALA A 148 -7.88 5.65 -4.85
N LYS A 149 -8.13 6.79 -5.48
CA LYS A 149 -7.08 7.60 -6.13
C LYS A 149 -6.28 8.43 -5.16
N GLU A 150 -6.90 8.73 -4.02
CA GLU A 150 -6.31 9.53 -2.95
C GLU A 150 -5.81 8.61 -1.84
N ALA A 151 -4.69 9.00 -1.26
CA ALA A 151 -4.24 8.45 -0.01
C ALA A 151 -5.10 9.00 1.13
N ARG A 152 -5.40 8.17 2.12
CA ARG A 152 -6.16 8.59 3.30
C ARG A 152 -5.34 8.42 4.56
N ALA A 153 -5.49 9.32 5.51
CA ALA A 153 -4.86 9.23 6.81
C ALA A 153 -5.87 9.54 7.93
N GLY A 154 -5.53 9.19 9.15
CA GLY A 154 -6.34 9.39 10.33
C GLY A 154 -5.49 9.58 11.57
N ARG A 155 -6.02 9.20 12.74
CA ARG A 155 -5.31 9.35 14.02
C ARG A 155 -4.05 8.49 14.13
N LEU A 156 -4.02 7.36 13.42
CA LEU A 156 -2.83 6.51 13.35
C LEU A 156 -1.84 7.11 12.35
N PRO A 157 -0.53 6.97 12.57
CA PRO A 157 0.49 7.48 11.66
C PRO A 157 0.63 6.59 10.40
N TRP A 158 -0.50 6.24 9.79
CA TRP A 158 -0.57 5.40 8.61
C TRP A 158 -1.25 6.14 7.48
N VAL A 159 -0.84 5.85 6.26
CA VAL A 159 -1.51 6.25 5.03
C VAL A 159 -2.16 5.01 4.41
N PHE A 160 -3.38 5.17 3.95
CA PHE A 160 -4.26 4.08 3.52
C PHE A 160 -4.68 4.27 2.08
N TRP A 161 -4.66 3.17 1.33
CA TRP A 161 -5.40 2.99 0.09
C TRP A 161 -6.29 1.78 0.27
N TYR A 162 -7.55 1.88 -0.08
CA TYR A 162 -8.46 0.75 0.06
C TYR A 162 -9.62 0.80 -0.93
N ASN A 163 -10.19 -0.36 -1.16
CA ASN A 163 -11.45 -0.59 -1.85
C ASN A 163 -12.20 -1.76 -1.18
N ASN A 164 -13.26 -2.30 -1.81
CA ASN A 164 -14.13 -3.32 -1.21
C ASN A 164 -13.44 -4.68 -0.94
N ILE A 165 -12.29 -4.93 -1.56
CA ILE A 165 -11.61 -6.24 -1.49
C ILE A 165 -10.20 -6.18 -0.96
N MET A 166 -9.64 -4.98 -0.77
CA MET A 166 -8.24 -4.84 -0.37
C MET A 166 -7.99 -3.52 0.35
N ALA A 167 -7.11 -3.54 1.34
CA ALA A 167 -6.52 -2.36 1.94
C ALA A 167 -5.00 -2.47 1.97
N LEU A 168 -4.31 -1.38 1.71
CA LEU A 168 -2.87 -1.21 1.87
C LEU A 168 -2.63 -0.06 2.85
N HIS A 169 -1.95 -0.35 3.95
CA HIS A 169 -1.50 0.62 4.94
C HIS A 169 0.01 0.79 4.81
N VAL A 170 0.48 2.01 4.80
CA VAL A 170 1.90 2.34 4.68
C VAL A 170 2.30 3.31 5.78
N MET A 171 3.40 3.05 6.45
CA MET A 171 3.95 3.96 7.44
C MET A 171 4.66 5.13 6.75
N PRO A 172 4.29 6.38 7.05
CA PRO A 172 4.99 7.55 6.58
C PRO A 172 6.43 7.60 7.07
N ILE A 173 7.27 8.27 6.31
CA ILE A 173 8.66 8.51 6.69
C ILE A 173 8.73 9.78 7.54
N ALA A 174 9.46 9.70 8.65
CA ALA A 174 9.64 10.84 9.55
C ALA A 174 10.24 12.05 8.83
N THR A 175 9.64 13.21 9.05
CA THR A 175 9.94 14.46 8.33
C THR A 175 11.07 15.28 8.93
N GLU A 176 11.57 14.92 10.11
CA GLU A 176 12.52 15.74 10.89
C GLU A 176 13.75 16.17 10.11
N LYS A 177 14.32 15.27 9.30
CA LYS A 177 15.52 15.59 8.47
C LYS A 177 15.24 16.55 7.33
N ASN A 178 13.99 16.74 6.96
CA ASN A 178 13.54 17.59 5.86
C ASN A 178 12.65 18.75 6.36
N LYS A 179 12.67 19.04 7.66
CA LYS A 179 11.73 19.95 8.30
C LYS A 179 11.65 21.33 7.61
N ASN A 180 12.78 21.93 7.28
CA ASN A 180 12.82 23.25 6.62
C ASN A 180 12.16 23.21 5.23
N LEU A 181 12.46 22.17 4.44
CA LEU A 181 11.87 21.98 3.11
C LEU A 181 10.35 21.77 3.24
N ILE A 182 9.92 20.96 4.19
CA ILE A 182 8.51 20.66 4.42
C ILE A 182 7.77 21.92 4.84
N SER A 183 8.27 22.70 5.82
CA SER A 183 7.66 23.95 6.23
C SER A 183 7.52 24.93 5.06
N TYR A 184 8.50 25.02 4.18
CA TYR A 184 8.42 25.85 2.96
C TYR A 184 7.34 25.35 1.99
N LEU A 185 7.23 24.03 1.80
CA LEU A 185 6.23 23.44 0.90
C LEU A 185 4.81 23.52 1.46
N GLU A 186 4.64 23.54 2.77
CA GLU A 186 3.34 23.72 3.43
C GLU A 186 2.76 25.13 3.23
N GLU A 187 3.58 26.12 2.86
CA GLU A 187 3.12 27.48 2.51
C GLU A 187 2.41 27.51 1.15
N THR A 188 2.65 26.50 0.31
CA THR A 188 2.18 26.47 -1.08
C THR A 188 1.26 25.27 -1.36
N ARG A 189 0.22 25.47 -2.19
CA ARG A 189 -0.53 24.36 -2.74
C ARG A 189 0.26 23.71 -3.87
N ILE A 190 0.62 22.45 -3.67
CA ILE A 190 1.38 21.67 -4.65
C ILE A 190 0.41 21.05 -5.69
N GLU A 191 0.82 21.05 -6.95
CA GLU A 191 0.04 20.46 -8.01
C GLU A 191 -0.12 18.94 -7.82
N LYS A 192 -1.36 18.46 -7.95
CA LYS A 192 -1.70 17.05 -7.89
C LYS A 192 -1.11 16.31 -9.10
N MET A 193 -0.64 15.11 -8.89
CA MET A 193 -0.22 14.21 -9.96
C MET A 193 -1.46 13.80 -10.77
N GLU A 194 -1.58 14.32 -11.99
CA GLU A 194 -2.57 13.82 -12.94
C GLU A 194 -2.12 12.46 -13.47
N LYS A 195 -3.08 11.57 -13.67
CA LYS A 195 -2.80 10.33 -14.37
C LYS A 195 -2.59 10.64 -15.85
N GLU A 196 -1.49 10.18 -16.40
CA GLU A 196 -1.42 10.00 -17.84
C GLU A 196 -2.56 9.04 -18.23
N HIS A 197 -3.60 9.58 -18.82
CA HIS A 197 -4.52 8.75 -19.58
C HIS A 197 -3.69 8.05 -20.64
N ALA A 198 -3.80 6.74 -20.72
CA ALA A 198 -3.31 5.98 -21.86
C ALA A 198 -4.02 6.49 -23.12
N ALA A 199 -3.52 7.59 -23.67
CA ALA A 199 -3.86 8.10 -24.98
C ALA A 199 -3.07 7.29 -26.00
N SER A 200 -3.52 6.07 -26.29
CA SER A 200 -3.04 5.32 -27.43
C SER A 200 -3.91 4.10 -27.71
N GLU A 201 -5.18 4.32 -28.08
CA GLU A 201 -5.97 3.33 -28.82
C GLU A 201 -7.11 3.96 -29.64
N GLU A 202 -6.88 5.15 -30.19
CA GLU A 202 -7.79 5.71 -31.22
C GLU A 202 -6.97 6.20 -32.43
N THR A 203 -6.35 5.30 -33.14
CA THR A 203 -5.93 5.57 -34.55
C THR A 203 -5.51 4.26 -35.21
N LYS A 204 -6.44 3.33 -35.40
CA LYS A 204 -6.31 2.26 -36.42
C LYS A 204 -7.69 1.67 -36.73
N GLU A 205 -8.61 2.46 -37.22
CA GLU A 205 -9.72 1.99 -38.06
C GLU A 205 -10.15 3.16 -38.94
N GLU A 206 -9.43 3.35 -40.02
CA GLU A 206 -9.90 4.01 -41.26
C GLU A 206 -8.77 3.87 -42.29
N THR A 207 -8.73 2.74 -42.98
CA THR A 207 -8.37 2.63 -44.41
C THR A 207 -8.72 1.23 -44.90
#